data_7e654c3f69fbb0b745777c5f85477fa2
#
_entry.id   7e654c3f69fbb0b745777c5f85477fa2
#
_cell.length_a   1.000
_cell.length_b   1.000
_cell.length_c   1.000
_cell.angle_alpha   90.00
_cell.angle_beta   90.00
_cell.angle_gamma   90.00
#
_symmetry.space_group_name_H-M   'P 1'
#
loop_
_entity.id
_entity.type
_entity.pdbx_description
1 polymer ?
#
loop_
_entity_poly.entity_id
_entity_poly.type
_entity_poly.pdbx_seq_one_letter_code
_entity_poly.pdbx_strand_id
1 'polypeptide(L)'
;MNNMKIRSLLLMILLFCLSVFFCLTGCSKSDTHYNLTAKPDYSHSTMWFDAPNDALAEADIFYIVPTCIWDWRDADGKIYHHMDIDNPEQRSQVDGSIRLAHALFGKYCRFYAPYYRQVTMESWMVAHEETERRYAVAHGDVVQAFDYYMTHYNAGRPFILAGHSQGAKAVIELLKHTLTPRQHDNMIAAYAFGFSVCDQELEQYPMLRPACDSVDCGVLICYNSVSAPEAVSPLFRDNVICINPLNWHTDTTYAPAGQHIGAVFFDAEGRADTLSHRIGVRIDETTHTLIVDGLDEEDYYIPGISNLFPKGNYHVQELNLYFLNVQQNIPQRIAAFRNK
;
A
#
# COMPACT_ATOMS: atom_id res chain seq x y z
N MET A 1 -13.48 22.74 -16.17
CA MET A 1 -12.15 22.74 -16.78
C MET A 1 -11.17 21.74 -16.11
N ASN A 2 -11.61 20.95 -15.11
CA ASN A 2 -10.76 20.04 -14.32
C ASN A 2 -10.76 18.57 -14.77
N ASN A 3 -11.75 18.14 -15.57
CA ASN A 3 -11.84 16.72 -16.00
C ASN A 3 -10.76 16.27 -17.01
N MET A 4 -9.98 17.21 -17.53
CA MET A 4 -9.01 16.90 -18.59
C MET A 4 -7.65 16.43 -18.05
N LYS A 5 -7.28 16.76 -16.79
CA LYS A 5 -5.96 16.46 -16.21
C LYS A 5 -5.90 15.08 -15.54
N ILE A 6 -6.97 14.65 -14.88
CA ILE A 6 -7.08 13.28 -14.32
C ILE A 6 -7.11 12.25 -15.44
N ARG A 7 -7.74 12.58 -16.57
CA ARG A 7 -7.74 11.75 -17.79
C ARG A 7 -6.35 11.57 -18.40
N SER A 8 -5.42 12.50 -18.20
CA SER A 8 -4.07 12.42 -18.78
C SER A 8 -3.20 11.36 -18.08
N LEU A 9 -3.29 11.23 -16.75
CA LEU A 9 -2.57 10.18 -15.98
C LEU A 9 -3.19 8.79 -16.24
N LEU A 10 -4.53 8.73 -16.29
CA LEU A 10 -5.27 7.52 -16.67
C LEU A 10 -5.00 7.12 -18.14
N LEU A 11 -4.79 8.10 -19.04
CA LEU A 11 -4.52 7.82 -20.45
C LEU A 11 -3.12 7.23 -20.69
N MET A 12 -2.11 7.57 -19.88
CA MET A 12 -0.79 6.93 -19.95
C MET A 12 -0.84 5.47 -19.50
N ILE A 13 -1.69 5.12 -18.53
CA ILE A 13 -1.93 3.73 -18.12
C ILE A 13 -2.77 3.01 -19.19
N LEU A 14 -3.73 3.68 -19.84
CA LEU A 14 -4.61 3.09 -20.86
C LEU A 14 -3.92 2.86 -22.22
N LEU A 15 -2.98 3.69 -22.63
CA LEU A 15 -2.29 3.54 -23.92
C LEU A 15 -1.35 2.33 -23.94
N PHE A 16 -0.94 1.82 -22.78
CA PHE A 16 -0.18 0.57 -22.68
C PHE A 16 -1.07 -0.69 -22.66
N CYS A 17 -2.37 -0.54 -22.33
CA CYS A 17 -3.32 -1.67 -22.23
C CYS A 17 -3.89 -2.15 -23.57
N LEU A 18 -3.63 -1.49 -24.71
CA LEU A 18 -4.27 -1.78 -26.00
C LEU A 18 -3.53 -2.78 -26.88
N SER A 19 -2.40 -3.36 -26.46
CA SER A 19 -1.58 -4.19 -27.34
C SER A 19 -1.63 -5.70 -27.13
N VAL A 20 -2.33 -6.26 -26.11
CA VAL A 20 -2.36 -7.73 -25.96
C VAL A 20 -3.74 -8.24 -25.54
N PHE A 21 -4.65 -8.42 -26.48
CA PHE A 21 -5.79 -9.33 -26.31
C PHE A 21 -5.60 -10.52 -27.23
N PHE A 22 -5.04 -11.61 -26.70
CA PHE A 22 -5.16 -12.92 -27.31
C PHE A 22 -5.49 -13.95 -26.23
N CYS A 23 -6.76 -14.39 -26.24
CA CYS A 23 -7.21 -15.54 -25.47
C CYS A 23 -6.54 -16.82 -25.97
N LEU A 24 -5.86 -17.53 -25.08
CA LEU A 24 -5.58 -18.95 -25.25
C LEU A 24 -6.07 -19.70 -24.00
N THR A 25 -7.19 -20.38 -24.14
CA THR A 25 -7.62 -21.43 -23.22
C THR A 25 -6.68 -22.61 -23.35
N GLY A 26 -5.69 -22.68 -22.47
CA GLY A 26 -4.83 -23.83 -22.31
C GLY A 26 -4.98 -24.38 -20.90
N CYS A 27 -5.47 -25.59 -20.78
CA CYS A 27 -5.44 -26.38 -19.55
C CYS A 27 -3.98 -26.60 -19.16
N SER A 28 -3.41 -25.87 -18.19
CA SER A 28 -2.03 -26.04 -17.78
C SER A 28 -1.93 -27.01 -16.61
N LYS A 29 -1.08 -28.02 -16.78
CA LYS A 29 -0.50 -28.79 -15.68
C LYS A 29 0.21 -27.82 -14.74
N SER A 30 0.08 -28.02 -13.43
CA SER A 30 0.74 -27.22 -12.41
C SER A 30 2.25 -27.25 -12.58
N ASP A 31 2.82 -26.23 -13.24
CA ASP A 31 4.25 -26.00 -13.19
C ASP A 31 4.61 -25.51 -11.80
N THR A 32 5.34 -26.35 -11.06
CA THR A 32 5.77 -26.10 -9.68
C THR A 32 6.99 -25.16 -9.60
N HIS A 33 7.48 -24.65 -10.72
CA HIS A 33 8.61 -23.73 -10.75
C HIS A 33 8.28 -22.45 -11.52
N TYR A 34 8.24 -21.32 -10.78
CA TYR A 34 8.18 -20.00 -11.41
C TYR A 34 9.51 -19.63 -12.03
N ASN A 35 9.45 -18.93 -13.16
CA ASN A 35 10.61 -18.20 -13.63
C ASN A 35 10.85 -17.03 -12.67
N LEU A 36 12.02 -16.97 -12.08
CA LEU A 36 12.39 -15.92 -11.14
C LEU A 36 13.57 -15.12 -11.70
N THR A 37 13.52 -13.84 -11.47
CA THR A 37 14.64 -12.91 -11.68
C THR A 37 15.67 -13.00 -10.55
N ALA A 38 16.76 -12.26 -10.67
CA ALA A 38 17.79 -12.22 -9.64
C ALA A 38 17.21 -11.82 -8.28
N LYS A 39 17.71 -12.50 -7.24
CA LYS A 39 17.35 -12.17 -5.86
C LYS A 39 18.01 -10.84 -5.47
N PRO A 40 17.30 -9.91 -4.80
CA PRO A 40 17.88 -8.66 -4.34
C PRO A 40 18.99 -8.89 -3.30
N ASP A 41 20.05 -8.10 -3.41
CA ASP A 41 21.09 -7.97 -2.39
C ASP A 41 20.99 -6.57 -1.74
N TYR A 42 20.36 -6.51 -0.58
CA TYR A 42 20.08 -5.24 0.11
C TYR A 42 21.32 -4.56 0.72
N SER A 43 22.51 -5.15 0.61
CA SER A 43 23.78 -4.48 0.90
C SER A 43 24.13 -3.40 -0.14
N HIS A 44 23.54 -3.48 -1.34
CA HIS A 44 23.72 -2.51 -2.39
C HIS A 44 22.68 -1.37 -2.26
N SER A 45 23.15 -0.13 -2.24
CA SER A 45 22.29 1.06 -2.17
C SER A 45 21.30 1.14 -3.33
N THR A 46 21.62 0.56 -4.48
CA THR A 46 20.75 0.48 -5.66
C THR A 46 19.50 -0.39 -5.46
N MET A 47 19.44 -1.20 -4.40
CA MET A 47 18.24 -1.96 -4.03
C MET A 47 17.25 -1.14 -3.20
N TRP A 48 17.56 0.10 -2.93
CA TRP A 48 16.74 1.03 -2.17
C TRP A 48 16.40 2.24 -3.03
N PHE A 49 15.20 2.77 -2.82
CA PHE A 49 14.82 4.04 -3.44
C PHE A 49 15.72 5.16 -2.89
N ASP A 50 16.34 5.90 -3.79
CA ASP A 50 17.21 7.02 -3.43
C ASP A 50 16.35 8.25 -3.07
N ALA A 51 16.13 8.43 -1.77
CA ALA A 51 15.40 9.55 -1.22
C ALA A 51 16.31 10.40 -0.33
N PRO A 52 16.19 11.73 -0.40
CA PRO A 52 16.89 12.59 0.54
C PRO A 52 16.35 12.33 1.96
N ASN A 53 17.26 12.02 2.88
CA ASN A 53 16.92 11.77 4.28
C ASN A 53 17.41 12.93 5.16
N ASP A 54 16.49 13.53 5.94
CA ASP A 54 16.86 14.51 6.96
C ASP A 54 17.49 13.79 8.16
N ALA A 55 18.74 14.12 8.44
CA ALA A 55 19.46 13.58 9.61
C ALA A 55 18.81 13.99 10.95
N LEU A 56 18.03 15.06 10.97
CA LEU A 56 17.33 15.55 12.16
C LEU A 56 15.95 14.90 12.35
N ALA A 57 15.46 14.11 11.38
CA ALA A 57 14.19 13.39 11.52
C ALA A 57 14.21 12.50 12.78
N GLU A 58 13.15 12.55 13.56
CA GLU A 58 13.05 11.87 14.86
C GLU A 58 12.69 10.39 14.75
N ALA A 59 12.17 9.97 13.62
CA ALA A 59 11.75 8.61 13.32
C ALA A 59 12.20 8.17 11.93
N ASP A 60 12.14 6.87 11.71
CA ASP A 60 12.29 6.27 10.39
C ASP A 60 10.94 5.82 9.85
N ILE A 61 10.82 5.67 8.54
CA ILE A 61 9.76 4.91 7.89
C ILE A 61 10.34 3.84 7.00
N PHE A 62 9.84 2.62 7.14
CA PHE A 62 10.07 1.52 6.21
C PHE A 62 8.78 1.34 5.39
N TYR A 63 8.85 1.71 4.10
CA TYR A 63 7.70 1.69 3.20
C TYR A 63 7.79 0.55 2.20
N ILE A 64 6.69 -0.20 2.03
CA ILE A 64 6.57 -1.32 1.10
C ILE A 64 5.55 -0.96 0.03
N VAL A 65 6.01 -0.97 -1.24
CA VAL A 65 5.20 -0.54 -2.38
C VAL A 65 4.08 -1.53 -2.72
N PRO A 66 2.98 -1.06 -3.36
CA PRO A 66 1.94 -1.94 -3.90
C PRO A 66 2.39 -2.69 -5.14
N THR A 67 1.52 -3.56 -5.67
CA THR A 67 1.65 -4.13 -7.00
C THR A 67 1.56 -3.04 -8.07
N CYS A 68 2.61 -2.88 -8.87
CA CYS A 68 2.71 -1.86 -9.93
C CYS A 68 2.94 -2.44 -11.32
N ILE A 69 3.12 -3.75 -11.45
CA ILE A 69 3.50 -4.39 -12.71
C ILE A 69 2.53 -5.52 -13.07
N TRP A 70 2.52 -5.84 -14.35
CA TRP A 70 1.78 -6.96 -14.95
C TRP A 70 2.71 -8.12 -15.31
N ASP A 71 2.14 -9.30 -15.59
CA ASP A 71 2.89 -10.43 -16.13
C ASP A 71 3.66 -10.01 -17.38
N TRP A 72 4.89 -10.41 -17.46
CA TRP A 72 5.77 -10.06 -18.57
C TRP A 72 6.50 -11.28 -19.11
N ARG A 73 7.10 -11.12 -20.29
CA ARG A 73 7.85 -12.19 -20.97
C ARG A 73 9.26 -11.71 -21.29
N ASP A 74 10.22 -12.60 -21.12
CA ASP A 74 11.57 -12.38 -21.64
C ASP A 74 11.67 -12.63 -23.16
N ALA A 75 12.88 -12.46 -23.70
CA ALA A 75 13.15 -12.67 -25.13
C ALA A 75 12.90 -14.13 -25.59
N ASP A 76 12.96 -15.09 -24.68
CA ASP A 76 12.69 -16.51 -24.94
C ASP A 76 11.20 -16.85 -24.79
N GLY A 77 10.36 -15.88 -24.46
CA GLY A 77 8.91 -16.03 -24.29
C GLY A 77 8.48 -16.63 -22.96
N LYS A 78 9.38 -16.77 -21.99
CA LYS A 78 9.06 -17.25 -20.63
C LYS A 78 8.25 -16.21 -19.89
N ILE A 79 7.19 -16.63 -19.21
CA ILE A 79 6.33 -15.76 -18.40
C ILE A 79 6.95 -15.60 -17.00
N TYR A 80 6.91 -14.38 -16.50
CA TYR A 80 7.32 -14.02 -15.15
C TYR A 80 6.13 -13.41 -14.40
N HIS A 81 5.94 -13.84 -13.16
CA HIS A 81 4.90 -13.39 -12.23
C HIS A 81 5.45 -12.50 -11.11
N HIS A 82 6.69 -12.05 -11.25
CA HIS A 82 7.39 -11.20 -10.29
C HIS A 82 8.15 -10.12 -11.04
N MET A 83 8.30 -8.98 -10.37
CA MET A 83 9.09 -7.86 -10.87
C MET A 83 10.54 -8.27 -11.13
N ASP A 84 11.09 -7.79 -12.23
CA ASP A 84 12.53 -7.73 -12.44
C ASP A 84 13.08 -6.43 -11.85
N ILE A 85 13.70 -6.56 -10.67
CA ILE A 85 14.24 -5.41 -9.93
C ILE A 85 15.46 -4.77 -10.61
N ASP A 86 16.09 -5.44 -11.57
CA ASP A 86 17.20 -4.91 -12.36
C ASP A 86 16.74 -4.23 -13.65
N ASN A 87 15.44 -4.39 -14.00
CA ASN A 87 14.85 -3.75 -15.17
C ASN A 87 14.45 -2.29 -14.87
N PRO A 88 15.09 -1.28 -15.50
CA PRO A 88 14.81 0.13 -15.22
C PRO A 88 13.39 0.56 -15.62
N GLU A 89 12.78 -0.07 -16.63
CA GLU A 89 11.40 0.24 -17.02
C GLU A 89 10.41 -0.21 -15.96
N GLN A 90 10.60 -1.41 -15.37
CA GLN A 90 9.77 -1.88 -14.29
C GLN A 90 9.98 -1.07 -13.00
N ARG A 91 11.21 -0.64 -12.71
CA ARG A 91 11.47 0.31 -11.61
C ARG A 91 10.72 1.63 -11.80
N SER A 92 10.71 2.17 -13.01
CA SER A 92 9.99 3.42 -13.29
C SER A 92 8.48 3.33 -13.04
N GLN A 93 7.88 2.15 -13.21
CA GLN A 93 6.46 1.91 -12.89
C GLN A 93 6.18 1.96 -11.38
N VAL A 94 7.17 1.62 -10.57
CA VAL A 94 7.07 1.62 -9.09
C VAL A 94 7.33 3.01 -8.52
N ASP A 95 8.16 3.81 -9.16
CA ASP A 95 8.63 5.10 -8.67
C ASP A 95 7.50 6.08 -8.30
N GLY A 96 6.42 6.10 -9.06
CA GLY A 96 5.27 6.98 -8.78
C GLY A 96 4.67 6.72 -7.41
N SER A 97 4.48 5.44 -7.05
CA SER A 97 3.96 5.03 -5.75
C SER A 97 4.94 5.34 -4.61
N ILE A 98 6.24 5.13 -4.83
CA ILE A 98 7.25 5.43 -3.81
C ILE A 98 7.34 6.94 -3.58
N ARG A 99 7.33 7.75 -4.64
CA ARG A 99 7.35 9.23 -4.53
C ARG A 99 6.14 9.78 -3.80
N LEU A 100 4.94 9.22 -4.03
CA LEU A 100 3.72 9.56 -3.29
C LEU A 100 3.91 9.29 -1.79
N ALA A 101 4.39 8.10 -1.43
CA ALA A 101 4.65 7.74 -0.04
C ALA A 101 5.79 8.58 0.57
N HIS A 102 6.85 8.87 -0.18
CA HIS A 102 7.91 9.77 0.28
C HIS A 102 7.38 11.18 0.55
N ALA A 103 6.53 11.72 -0.32
CA ALA A 103 5.90 13.03 -0.09
C ALA A 103 5.00 13.03 1.16
N LEU A 104 4.35 11.89 1.45
CA LEU A 104 3.49 11.72 2.64
C LEU A 104 4.32 11.65 3.93
N PHE A 105 5.33 10.79 4.00
CA PHE A 105 6.05 10.43 5.22
C PHE A 105 7.41 11.13 5.37
N GLY A 106 8.11 11.38 4.26
CA GLY A 106 9.50 11.84 4.26
C GLY A 106 9.72 13.23 4.86
N LYS A 107 8.66 14.02 5.04
CA LYS A 107 8.70 15.30 5.75
C LYS A 107 9.07 15.15 7.24
N TYR A 108 8.74 14.02 7.86
CA TYR A 108 8.89 13.78 9.30
C TYR A 108 9.78 12.60 9.64
N CYS A 109 10.06 11.74 8.66
CA CYS A 109 10.79 10.49 8.84
C CYS A 109 11.93 10.37 7.85
N ARG A 110 13.02 9.69 8.23
CA ARG A 110 13.96 9.17 7.25
C ARG A 110 13.27 8.04 6.49
N PHE A 111 13.31 8.09 5.17
CA PHE A 111 12.51 7.23 4.30
C PHE A 111 13.35 6.08 3.72
N TYR A 112 12.87 4.86 3.93
CA TYR A 112 13.48 3.63 3.41
C TYR A 112 12.43 2.81 2.66
N ALA A 113 12.62 2.60 1.37
CA ALA A 113 11.76 1.78 0.53
C ALA A 113 12.62 0.83 -0.31
N PRO A 114 12.57 -0.48 -0.07
CA PRO A 114 13.31 -1.45 -0.87
C PRO A 114 12.62 -1.72 -2.20
N TYR A 115 13.39 -1.95 -3.25
CA TYR A 115 12.92 -2.67 -4.42
C TYR A 115 12.89 -4.16 -4.09
N TYR A 116 11.82 -4.85 -4.42
CA TYR A 116 11.64 -6.27 -4.17
C TYR A 116 10.88 -6.92 -5.33
N ARG A 117 10.99 -8.22 -5.47
CA ARG A 117 10.29 -8.98 -6.51
C ARG A 117 8.80 -9.07 -6.19
N GLN A 118 8.11 -7.91 -6.23
CA GLN A 118 6.66 -7.87 -6.03
C GLN A 118 5.94 -8.81 -7.02
N VAL A 119 4.82 -9.38 -6.61
CA VAL A 119 3.99 -10.15 -7.53
C VAL A 119 3.27 -9.23 -8.51
N THR A 120 3.01 -9.76 -9.69
CA THR A 120 2.27 -9.07 -10.76
C THR A 120 0.78 -8.99 -10.46
N MET A 121 0.07 -8.12 -11.18
CA MET A 121 -1.36 -7.90 -11.00
C MET A 121 -2.18 -9.18 -11.23
N GLU A 122 -1.80 -9.98 -12.23
CA GLU A 122 -2.46 -11.26 -12.53
C GLU A 122 -2.34 -12.27 -11.38
N SER A 123 -1.31 -12.14 -10.56
CA SER A 123 -1.13 -13.03 -9.40
C SER A 123 -2.23 -12.88 -8.35
N TRP A 124 -2.98 -11.78 -8.36
CA TRP A 124 -4.15 -11.57 -7.51
C TRP A 124 -5.46 -12.09 -8.13
N MET A 125 -5.43 -12.51 -9.40
CA MET A 125 -6.58 -12.98 -10.17
C MET A 125 -6.62 -14.51 -10.32
N VAL A 126 -5.70 -15.22 -9.69
CA VAL A 126 -5.63 -16.69 -9.70
C VAL A 126 -6.21 -17.27 -8.40
N ALA A 127 -6.20 -18.60 -8.26
CA ALA A 127 -6.64 -19.25 -7.02
C ALA A 127 -5.77 -18.80 -5.84
N HIS A 128 -6.40 -18.61 -4.68
CA HIS A 128 -5.75 -18.10 -3.46
C HIS A 128 -4.44 -18.84 -3.12
N GLU A 129 -4.44 -20.16 -3.19
CA GLU A 129 -3.24 -20.98 -2.93
C GLU A 129 -2.07 -20.65 -3.89
N GLU A 130 -2.39 -20.35 -5.14
CA GLU A 130 -1.39 -19.95 -6.13
C GLU A 130 -0.88 -18.52 -5.86
N THR A 131 -1.79 -17.60 -5.50
CA THR A 131 -1.42 -16.25 -5.06
C THR A 131 -0.44 -16.32 -3.89
N GLU A 132 -0.73 -17.10 -2.86
CA GLU A 132 0.13 -17.24 -1.68
C GLU A 132 1.49 -17.85 -2.02
N ARG A 133 1.55 -18.83 -2.91
CA ARG A 133 2.83 -19.40 -3.38
C ARG A 133 3.70 -18.36 -4.10
N ARG A 134 3.10 -17.56 -4.99
CA ARG A 134 3.83 -16.46 -5.66
C ARG A 134 4.25 -15.39 -4.66
N TYR A 135 3.33 -15.01 -3.78
CA TYR A 135 3.57 -13.98 -2.77
C TYR A 135 4.70 -14.37 -1.79
N ALA A 136 4.90 -15.64 -1.49
CA ALA A 136 5.98 -16.10 -0.61
C ALA A 136 7.38 -15.64 -1.07
N VAL A 137 7.62 -15.52 -2.39
CA VAL A 137 8.88 -14.99 -2.94
C VAL A 137 9.01 -13.50 -2.61
N ALA A 138 7.97 -12.72 -2.89
CA ALA A 138 7.94 -11.29 -2.63
C ALA A 138 8.10 -10.99 -1.13
N HIS A 139 7.38 -11.72 -0.29
CA HIS A 139 7.48 -11.58 1.17
C HIS A 139 8.87 -11.94 1.69
N GLY A 140 9.49 -13.01 1.15
CA GLY A 140 10.86 -13.38 1.51
C GLY A 140 11.88 -12.28 1.21
N ASP A 141 11.70 -11.53 0.12
CA ASP A 141 12.54 -10.36 -0.19
C ASP A 141 12.28 -9.22 0.81
N VAL A 142 11.01 -8.94 1.13
CA VAL A 142 10.65 -7.89 2.12
C VAL A 142 11.23 -8.20 3.51
N VAL A 143 11.16 -9.45 3.98
CA VAL A 143 11.77 -9.87 5.26
C VAL A 143 13.26 -9.59 5.25
N GLN A 144 13.99 -9.96 4.18
CA GLN A 144 15.43 -9.70 4.08
C GLN A 144 15.75 -8.21 4.04
N ALA A 145 14.93 -7.41 3.32
CA ALA A 145 15.08 -5.96 3.30
C ALA A 145 14.88 -5.35 4.70
N PHE A 146 13.84 -5.81 5.41
CA PHE A 146 13.54 -5.34 6.75
C PHE A 146 14.64 -5.71 7.74
N ASP A 147 15.13 -6.93 7.70
CA ASP A 147 16.26 -7.37 8.54
C ASP A 147 17.54 -6.56 8.27
N TYR A 148 17.81 -6.29 6.99
CA TYR A 148 18.95 -5.44 6.63
C TYR A 148 18.77 -4.01 7.12
N TYR A 149 17.58 -3.42 6.93
CA TYR A 149 17.24 -2.09 7.45
C TYR A 149 17.42 -2.00 8.97
N MET A 150 16.86 -2.94 9.73
CA MET A 150 16.96 -2.95 11.18
C MET A 150 18.42 -3.08 11.67
N THR A 151 19.23 -3.85 10.94
CA THR A 151 20.63 -4.13 11.34
C THR A 151 21.58 -3.00 10.95
N HIS A 152 21.38 -2.37 9.79
CA HIS A 152 22.37 -1.45 9.21
C HIS A 152 21.92 0.01 9.13
N TYR A 153 20.61 0.29 9.08
CA TYR A 153 20.12 1.64 8.86
C TYR A 153 19.36 2.23 10.06
N ASN A 154 18.55 1.45 10.75
CA ASN A 154 17.67 1.94 11.81
C ASN A 154 18.44 2.46 13.04
N ALA A 155 19.52 1.79 13.45
CA ALA A 155 20.34 2.16 14.61
C ALA A 155 19.54 2.36 15.92
N GLY A 156 18.44 1.61 16.09
CA GLY A 156 17.59 1.67 17.28
C GLY A 156 16.63 2.88 17.33
N ARG A 157 16.44 3.59 16.23
CA ARG A 157 15.48 4.72 16.15
C ARG A 157 14.06 4.21 16.19
N PRO A 158 13.10 4.98 16.78
CA PRO A 158 11.69 4.70 16.59
C PRO A 158 11.33 4.69 15.10
N PHE A 159 10.42 3.82 14.71
CA PHE A 159 10.09 3.67 13.29
C PHE A 159 8.59 3.46 13.05
N ILE A 160 8.19 3.75 11.83
CA ILE A 160 6.88 3.48 11.25
C ILE A 160 7.05 2.38 10.20
N LEU A 161 6.13 1.41 10.18
CA LEU A 161 5.94 0.54 9.03
C LEU A 161 4.82 1.12 8.18
N ALA A 162 4.94 1.11 6.85
CA ALA A 162 3.81 1.45 6.00
C ALA A 162 3.84 0.67 4.69
N GLY A 163 2.67 0.40 4.16
CA GLY A 163 2.50 -0.23 2.87
C GLY A 163 1.09 -0.03 2.32
N HIS A 164 0.95 -0.17 1.02
CA HIS A 164 -0.33 -0.13 0.35
C HIS A 164 -0.55 -1.43 -0.42
N SER A 165 -1.79 -1.97 -0.42
CA SER A 165 -2.15 -3.17 -1.18
C SER A 165 -1.23 -4.36 -0.84
N GLN A 166 -0.49 -4.92 -1.80
CA GLN A 166 0.54 -5.94 -1.53
C GLN A 166 1.53 -5.52 -0.45
N GLY A 167 1.91 -4.24 -0.41
CA GLY A 167 2.78 -3.70 0.65
C GLY A 167 2.11 -3.70 2.01
N ALA A 168 0.79 -3.46 2.07
CA ALA A 168 0.02 -3.56 3.31
C ALA A 168 -0.05 -5.00 3.82
N LYS A 169 -0.28 -5.99 2.91
CA LYS A 169 -0.15 -7.42 3.25
C LYS A 169 1.22 -7.70 3.86
N ALA A 170 2.29 -7.18 3.25
CA ALA A 170 3.64 -7.41 3.76
C ALA A 170 3.87 -6.78 5.14
N VAL A 171 3.32 -5.60 5.42
CA VAL A 171 3.34 -4.99 6.78
C VAL A 171 2.65 -5.91 7.79
N ILE A 172 1.46 -6.43 7.48
CA ILE A 172 0.71 -7.35 8.34
C ILE A 172 1.53 -8.63 8.59
N GLU A 173 2.11 -9.22 7.55
CA GLU A 173 2.93 -10.43 7.69
C GLU A 173 4.23 -10.19 8.49
N LEU A 174 4.85 -9.01 8.36
CA LEU A 174 5.98 -8.62 9.21
C LEU A 174 5.59 -8.56 10.69
N LEU A 175 4.42 -7.97 11.01
CA LEU A 175 3.88 -7.93 12.38
C LEU A 175 3.59 -9.32 12.93
N LYS A 176 3.06 -10.22 12.10
CA LYS A 176 2.71 -11.59 12.52
C LYS A 176 3.92 -12.48 12.78
N HIS A 177 4.97 -12.36 11.95
CA HIS A 177 5.97 -13.42 11.85
C HIS A 177 7.43 -12.96 11.96
N THR A 178 7.71 -11.66 11.86
CA THR A 178 9.09 -11.17 11.74
C THR A 178 9.51 -10.26 12.89
N LEU A 179 8.67 -9.33 13.29
CA LEU A 179 9.02 -8.40 14.36
C LEU A 179 9.25 -9.12 15.69
N THR A 180 10.38 -8.82 16.31
CA THR A 180 10.59 -9.20 17.70
C THR A 180 9.79 -8.30 18.64
N PRO A 181 9.45 -8.73 19.87
CA PRO A 181 8.78 -7.85 20.85
C PRO A 181 9.50 -6.51 21.06
N ARG A 182 10.82 -6.50 21.12
CA ARG A 182 11.62 -5.27 21.25
C ARG A 182 11.47 -4.34 20.05
N GLN A 183 11.40 -4.87 18.84
CA GLN A 183 11.17 -4.08 17.64
C GLN A 183 9.76 -3.52 17.64
N HIS A 184 8.76 -4.33 18.00
CA HIS A 184 7.37 -3.87 18.14
C HIS A 184 7.24 -2.75 19.19
N ASP A 185 7.91 -2.87 20.34
CA ASP A 185 7.93 -1.82 21.38
C ASP A 185 8.54 -0.51 20.89
N ASN A 186 9.44 -0.57 19.88
CA ASN A 186 10.08 0.59 19.26
C ASN A 186 9.33 1.08 17.99
N MET A 187 8.26 0.40 17.60
CA MET A 187 7.40 0.80 16.48
C MET A 187 6.39 1.85 16.92
N ILE A 188 6.37 2.99 16.23
CA ILE A 188 5.40 4.05 16.46
C ILE A 188 4.01 3.59 16.03
N ALA A 189 3.88 3.15 14.79
CA ALA A 189 2.65 2.60 14.22
C ALA A 189 2.97 1.80 12.94
N ALA A 190 2.03 0.95 12.53
CA ALA A 190 2.02 0.29 11.24
C ALA A 190 0.81 0.77 10.42
N TYR A 191 1.04 1.30 9.22
CA TYR A 191 0.00 1.73 8.30
C TYR A 191 -0.14 0.69 7.18
N ALA A 192 -1.22 -0.08 7.21
CA ALA A 192 -1.56 -1.09 6.20
C ALA A 192 -2.78 -0.61 5.40
N PHE A 193 -2.53 0.21 4.39
CA PHE A 193 -3.59 0.78 3.56
C PHE A 193 -4.06 -0.21 2.49
N GLY A 194 -5.37 -0.41 2.40
CA GLY A 194 -5.95 -1.24 1.34
C GLY A 194 -5.59 -2.72 1.48
N PHE A 195 -5.76 -3.26 2.67
CA PHE A 195 -5.73 -4.69 2.91
C PHE A 195 -6.73 -5.07 4.01
N SER A 196 -6.75 -6.34 4.41
CA SER A 196 -7.71 -6.86 5.38
C SER A 196 -7.01 -7.62 6.51
N VAL A 197 -7.65 -7.61 7.68
CA VAL A 197 -7.32 -8.46 8.83
C VAL A 197 -8.63 -9.06 9.35
N CYS A 198 -8.66 -10.37 9.54
CA CYS A 198 -9.83 -11.07 10.07
C CYS A 198 -9.74 -11.33 11.58
N ASP A 199 -10.87 -11.69 12.20
CA ASP A 199 -10.94 -11.97 13.65
C ASP A 199 -9.92 -13.04 14.08
N GLN A 200 -9.79 -14.11 13.31
CA GLN A 200 -8.86 -15.18 13.62
C GLN A 200 -7.40 -14.68 13.68
N GLU A 201 -7.03 -13.74 12.81
CA GLU A 201 -5.70 -13.16 12.81
C GLU A 201 -5.48 -12.27 14.04
N LEU A 202 -6.47 -11.49 14.43
CA LEU A 202 -6.39 -10.66 15.65
C LEU A 202 -6.25 -11.51 16.90
N GLU A 203 -6.99 -12.63 17.00
CA GLU A 203 -6.90 -13.58 18.12
C GLU A 203 -5.52 -14.28 18.18
N GLN A 204 -4.98 -14.64 17.01
CA GLN A 204 -3.75 -15.42 16.93
C GLN A 204 -2.48 -14.55 17.07
N TYR A 205 -2.51 -13.30 16.61
CA TYR A 205 -1.33 -12.43 16.52
C TYR A 205 -1.49 -11.14 17.32
N PRO A 206 -1.10 -11.11 18.61
CA PRO A 206 -1.28 -9.93 19.46
C PRO A 206 -0.59 -8.65 19.00
N MET A 207 0.38 -8.76 18.08
CA MET A 207 1.05 -7.59 17.49
C MET A 207 0.17 -6.87 16.45
N LEU A 208 -0.93 -7.50 15.98
CA LEU A 208 -1.94 -6.86 15.12
C LEU A 208 -2.93 -6.03 15.95
N ARG A 209 -2.47 -5.19 16.83
CA ARG A 209 -3.33 -4.37 17.69
C ARG A 209 -3.94 -3.20 16.89
N PRO A 210 -5.27 -3.16 16.63
CA PRO A 210 -5.89 -2.06 15.91
C PRO A 210 -5.74 -0.73 16.64
N ALA A 211 -5.56 0.36 15.87
CA ALA A 211 -5.59 1.71 16.42
C ALA A 211 -7.01 2.09 16.86
N CYS A 212 -7.15 2.77 18.00
CA CYS A 212 -8.42 3.24 18.54
C CYS A 212 -8.58 4.77 18.46
N ASP A 213 -7.49 5.50 18.25
CA ASP A 213 -7.49 6.96 18.14
C ASP A 213 -6.31 7.51 17.32
N SER A 214 -6.15 8.84 17.34
CA SER A 214 -5.11 9.56 16.58
C SER A 214 -3.71 9.50 17.20
N VAL A 215 -3.55 9.03 18.45
CA VAL A 215 -2.27 9.09 19.19
C VAL A 215 -1.80 7.75 19.73
N ASP A 216 -2.60 6.70 19.56
CA ASP A 216 -2.18 5.33 19.87
C ASP A 216 -0.86 4.97 19.21
N CYS A 217 0.02 4.25 19.92
CA CYS A 217 1.30 3.82 19.40
C CYS A 217 1.53 2.31 19.57
N GLY A 218 2.32 1.71 18.70
CA GLY A 218 2.49 0.27 18.59
C GLY A 218 1.20 -0.40 18.06
N VAL A 219 0.52 0.25 17.12
CA VAL A 219 -0.80 -0.14 16.60
C VAL A 219 -0.79 -0.31 15.09
N LEU A 220 -1.79 -1.02 14.60
CA LEU A 220 -2.09 -1.20 13.18
C LEU A 220 -3.22 -0.24 12.77
N ILE A 221 -2.93 0.60 11.77
CA ILE A 221 -3.87 1.51 11.10
C ILE A 221 -4.23 0.88 9.78
N CYS A 222 -5.49 0.53 9.60
CA CYS A 222 -5.98 -0.12 8.40
C CYS A 222 -7.30 0.50 7.98
N TYR A 223 -7.51 0.63 6.68
CA TYR A 223 -8.78 0.98 6.07
C TYR A 223 -8.82 0.57 4.58
N ASN A 224 -10.04 0.37 4.09
CA ASN A 224 -10.37 0.21 2.68
C ASN A 224 -11.48 1.20 2.33
N SER A 225 -11.50 1.75 1.13
CA SER A 225 -12.38 2.86 0.75
C SER A 225 -13.26 2.52 -0.43
N VAL A 226 -14.56 2.72 -0.27
CA VAL A 226 -15.58 2.44 -1.28
C VAL A 226 -16.65 3.53 -1.30
N SER A 227 -17.42 3.64 -2.39
CA SER A 227 -18.61 4.52 -2.46
C SER A 227 -19.81 3.90 -1.75
N ALA A 228 -19.91 2.56 -1.75
CA ALA A 228 -20.99 1.79 -1.14
C ALA A 228 -20.49 0.38 -0.77
N PRO A 229 -21.15 -0.33 0.16
CA PRO A 229 -20.75 -1.68 0.59
C PRO A 229 -20.61 -2.70 -0.55
N GLU A 230 -21.40 -2.55 -1.61
CA GLU A 230 -21.39 -3.42 -2.79
C GLU A 230 -20.10 -3.32 -3.60
N ALA A 231 -19.36 -2.24 -3.44
CA ALA A 231 -18.09 -2.00 -4.12
C ALA A 231 -16.86 -2.58 -3.36
N VAL A 232 -17.06 -3.28 -2.25
CA VAL A 232 -15.97 -3.93 -1.51
C VAL A 232 -15.33 -5.01 -2.36
N SER A 233 -14.00 -5.00 -2.42
CA SER A 233 -13.20 -5.99 -3.13
C SER A 233 -13.47 -7.41 -2.59
N PRO A 234 -13.58 -8.42 -3.48
CA PRO A 234 -13.64 -9.82 -3.04
C PRO A 234 -12.46 -10.25 -2.15
N LEU A 235 -11.31 -9.57 -2.28
CA LEU A 235 -10.11 -9.85 -1.50
C LEU A 235 -10.21 -9.40 -0.03
N PHE A 236 -11.16 -8.50 0.31
CA PHE A 236 -11.19 -7.81 1.62
C PHE A 236 -12.50 -8.01 2.38
N ARG A 237 -13.30 -9.03 2.02
CA ARG A 237 -14.63 -9.27 2.61
C ARG A 237 -14.60 -9.67 4.08
N ASP A 238 -13.50 -10.28 4.53
CA ASP A 238 -13.36 -10.76 5.91
C ASP A 238 -12.67 -9.72 6.81
N ASN A 239 -12.56 -8.46 6.35
CA ASN A 239 -11.95 -7.41 7.13
C ASN A 239 -12.80 -7.02 8.34
N VAL A 240 -12.17 -6.92 9.52
CA VAL A 240 -12.86 -6.57 10.78
C VAL A 240 -12.29 -5.34 11.45
N ILE A 241 -11.29 -4.68 10.85
CA ILE A 241 -10.67 -3.48 11.40
C ILE A 241 -10.78 -2.31 10.43
N CYS A 242 -11.13 -1.16 10.96
CA CYS A 242 -11.14 0.09 10.21
C CYS A 242 -10.99 1.27 11.16
N ILE A 243 -10.23 2.29 10.75
CA ILE A 243 -10.19 3.58 11.40
C ILE A 243 -10.39 4.68 10.37
N ASN A 244 -11.22 5.65 10.65
CA ASN A 244 -11.51 6.76 9.74
C ASN A 244 -10.40 7.83 9.83
N PRO A 245 -9.59 8.04 8.79
CA PRO A 245 -8.45 8.95 8.84
C PRO A 245 -8.83 10.44 8.91
N LEU A 246 -10.12 10.80 8.79
CA LEU A 246 -10.57 12.17 8.92
C LEU A 246 -10.77 12.57 10.38
N ASN A 247 -11.32 11.67 11.21
CA ASN A 247 -11.62 11.92 12.62
C ASN A 247 -10.91 10.98 13.61
N TRP A 248 -10.23 9.93 13.10
CA TRP A 248 -9.53 8.90 13.87
C TRP A 248 -10.43 8.09 14.81
N HIS A 249 -11.71 7.95 14.44
CA HIS A 249 -12.67 7.09 15.13
C HIS A 249 -12.75 5.72 14.46
N THR A 250 -13.16 4.72 15.24
CA THR A 250 -13.39 3.33 14.80
C THR A 250 -14.88 2.96 14.80
N ASP A 251 -15.74 3.89 15.14
CA ASP A 251 -17.19 3.76 15.08
C ASP A 251 -17.77 4.37 13.78
N THR A 252 -19.08 4.35 13.65
CA THR A 252 -19.80 4.86 12.47
C THR A 252 -19.96 6.38 12.43
N THR A 253 -19.32 7.11 13.33
CA THR A 253 -19.39 8.57 13.38
C THR A 253 -18.95 9.16 12.03
N TYR A 254 -19.88 9.86 11.38
CA TYR A 254 -19.61 10.51 10.10
C TYR A 254 -18.66 11.70 10.27
N ALA A 255 -17.58 11.68 9.51
CA ALA A 255 -16.66 12.80 9.36
C ALA A 255 -17.06 13.62 8.12
N PRO A 256 -17.61 14.84 8.29
CA PRO A 256 -18.05 15.65 7.15
C PRO A 256 -16.85 16.20 6.35
N ALA A 257 -17.11 16.64 5.12
CA ALA A 257 -16.10 17.18 4.22
C ALA A 257 -15.26 18.32 4.83
N GLY A 258 -15.77 19.03 5.83
CA GLY A 258 -15.01 20.04 6.58
C GLY A 258 -13.81 19.47 7.35
N GLN A 259 -13.79 18.18 7.68
CA GLN A 259 -12.68 17.49 8.34
C GLN A 259 -11.66 16.90 7.34
N HIS A 260 -12.00 16.85 6.04
CA HIS A 260 -11.08 16.44 5.01
C HIS A 260 -10.09 17.56 4.68
N ILE A 261 -8.87 17.44 5.16
CA ILE A 261 -7.81 18.46 4.96
C ILE A 261 -7.45 18.50 3.49
N GLY A 262 -7.27 17.35 2.83
CA GLY A 262 -7.10 17.30 1.39
C GLY A 262 -6.56 15.98 0.87
N ALA A 263 -7.07 15.60 -0.30
CA ALA A 263 -6.46 14.63 -1.17
C ALA A 263 -5.34 15.30 -1.99
N VAL A 264 -4.27 14.56 -2.28
CA VAL A 264 -3.17 15.06 -3.10
C VAL A 264 -2.88 14.08 -4.25
N PHE A 265 -2.83 14.63 -5.45
CA PHE A 265 -2.48 13.91 -6.66
C PHE A 265 -1.28 14.60 -7.32
N PHE A 266 -0.32 13.82 -7.79
CA PHE A 266 0.84 14.35 -8.50
C PHE A 266 0.68 14.14 -10.01
N ASP A 267 1.01 15.15 -10.80
CA ASP A 267 1.11 14.99 -12.26
C ASP A 267 2.46 14.37 -12.66
N ALA A 268 2.64 14.16 -13.96
CA ALA A 268 3.86 13.56 -14.50
C ALA A 268 5.13 14.40 -14.22
N GLU A 269 4.97 15.70 -14.02
CA GLU A 269 6.04 16.63 -13.66
C GLU A 269 6.26 16.74 -12.14
N GLY A 270 5.50 15.98 -11.34
CA GLY A 270 5.58 15.98 -9.87
C GLY A 270 4.92 17.18 -9.20
N ARG A 271 4.06 17.93 -9.91
CA ARG A 271 3.29 19.03 -9.32
C ARG A 271 2.07 18.49 -8.61
N ALA A 272 1.84 18.92 -7.37
CA ALA A 272 0.71 18.52 -6.58
C ALA A 272 -0.58 19.26 -6.98
N ASP A 273 -1.66 18.51 -7.18
CA ASP A 273 -3.02 19.03 -7.21
C ASP A 273 -3.73 18.58 -5.91
N THR A 274 -4.32 19.54 -5.20
CA THR A 274 -4.92 19.30 -3.89
C THR A 274 -6.43 19.55 -3.94
N LEU A 275 -7.18 18.55 -3.49
CA LEU A 275 -8.65 18.61 -3.37
C LEU A 275 -9.03 18.68 -1.87
N SER A 276 -9.11 19.87 -1.31
CA SER A 276 -9.49 20.07 0.10
C SER A 276 -11.00 20.11 0.28
N HIS A 277 -11.48 19.65 1.45
CA HIS A 277 -12.88 19.69 1.86
C HIS A 277 -13.84 19.05 0.83
N ARG A 278 -13.37 17.99 0.15
CA ARG A 278 -14.10 17.36 -0.95
C ARG A 278 -14.93 16.16 -0.52
N ILE A 279 -14.43 15.35 0.41
CA ILE A 279 -15.04 14.08 0.79
C ILE A 279 -15.52 14.07 2.23
N GLY A 280 -16.68 13.46 2.47
CA GLY A 280 -17.14 13.01 3.78
C GLY A 280 -16.96 11.51 3.90
N VAL A 281 -16.72 10.99 5.12
CA VAL A 281 -16.40 9.58 5.32
C VAL A 281 -17.05 9.04 6.60
N ARG A 282 -17.62 7.85 6.53
CA ARG A 282 -18.04 7.04 7.68
C ARG A 282 -17.57 5.60 7.54
N ILE A 283 -17.47 4.89 8.64
CA ILE A 283 -17.25 3.44 8.62
C ILE A 283 -18.60 2.73 8.44
N ASP A 284 -18.64 1.71 7.60
CA ASP A 284 -19.74 0.76 7.50
C ASP A 284 -19.54 -0.37 8.50
N GLU A 285 -20.55 -0.62 9.36
CA GLU A 285 -20.47 -1.62 10.44
C GLU A 285 -20.39 -3.07 9.93
N THR A 286 -20.90 -3.32 8.74
CA THR A 286 -20.98 -4.70 8.20
C THR A 286 -19.70 -5.10 7.49
N THR A 287 -19.14 -4.17 6.72
CA THR A 287 -17.98 -4.45 5.86
C THR A 287 -16.68 -3.93 6.46
N HIS A 288 -16.74 -3.17 7.54
CA HIS A 288 -15.57 -2.48 8.15
C HIS A 288 -14.73 -1.73 7.11
N THR A 289 -15.42 -1.00 6.23
CA THR A 289 -14.80 -0.17 5.18
C THR A 289 -15.26 1.28 5.30
N LEU A 290 -14.47 2.18 4.74
CA LEU A 290 -14.82 3.59 4.63
C LEU A 290 -15.80 3.79 3.47
N ILE A 291 -17.01 4.29 3.77
CA ILE A 291 -17.94 4.78 2.77
C ILE A 291 -17.61 6.25 2.53
N VAL A 292 -17.28 6.57 1.29
CA VAL A 292 -16.77 7.88 0.87
C VAL A 292 -17.82 8.61 0.03
N ASP A 293 -18.25 9.76 0.53
CA ASP A 293 -19.15 10.67 -0.19
C ASP A 293 -18.34 11.76 -0.93
N GLY A 294 -18.93 12.31 -1.99
CA GLY A 294 -18.42 13.51 -2.67
C GLY A 294 -17.46 13.22 -3.84
N LEU A 295 -17.27 11.97 -4.22
CA LEU A 295 -16.49 11.57 -5.40
C LEU A 295 -17.45 11.08 -6.52
N ASP A 296 -17.02 11.25 -7.77
CA ASP A 296 -17.63 10.59 -8.92
C ASP A 296 -16.90 9.26 -9.15
N GLU A 297 -17.60 8.15 -9.08
CA GLU A 297 -17.04 6.82 -9.25
C GLU A 297 -16.35 6.60 -10.60
N GLU A 298 -16.85 7.28 -11.66
CA GLU A 298 -16.27 7.20 -13.00
C GLU A 298 -14.86 7.78 -13.08
N ASP A 299 -14.56 8.78 -12.26
CA ASP A 299 -13.24 9.43 -12.28
C ASP A 299 -12.13 8.48 -11.75
N TYR A 300 -12.50 7.45 -10.97
CA TYR A 300 -11.57 6.55 -10.27
C TYR A 300 -11.66 5.09 -10.71
N TYR A 301 -12.59 4.78 -11.62
CA TYR A 301 -12.80 3.42 -12.09
C TYR A 301 -11.70 2.97 -13.07
N ILE A 302 -11.12 1.79 -12.82
CA ILE A 302 -10.07 1.19 -13.65
C ILE A 302 -10.56 -0.14 -14.21
N PRO A 303 -11.04 -0.18 -15.48
CA PRO A 303 -11.64 -1.38 -16.07
C PRO A 303 -10.73 -2.61 -16.05
N GLY A 304 -9.41 -2.42 -16.24
CA GLY A 304 -8.44 -3.53 -16.31
C GLY A 304 -8.31 -4.37 -15.03
N ILE A 305 -8.74 -3.85 -13.88
CA ILE A 305 -8.70 -4.53 -12.58
C ILE A 305 -10.08 -4.62 -11.92
N SER A 306 -11.15 -4.43 -12.68
CA SER A 306 -12.52 -4.41 -12.17
C SER A 306 -12.96 -5.72 -11.50
N ASN A 307 -12.32 -6.84 -11.81
CA ASN A 307 -12.54 -8.13 -11.13
C ASN A 307 -12.08 -8.12 -9.67
N LEU A 308 -11.06 -7.32 -9.36
CA LEU A 308 -10.53 -7.14 -8.01
C LEU A 308 -11.17 -5.92 -7.33
N PHE A 309 -11.29 -4.83 -8.08
CA PHE A 309 -11.77 -3.54 -7.58
C PHE A 309 -12.92 -3.04 -8.47
N PRO A 310 -14.18 -3.39 -8.12
CA PRO A 310 -15.34 -2.98 -8.89
C PRO A 310 -15.51 -1.45 -8.91
N LYS A 311 -16.36 -0.95 -9.80
CA LYS A 311 -16.71 0.48 -9.83
C LYS A 311 -17.20 0.94 -8.45
N GLY A 312 -16.77 2.11 -8.02
CA GLY A 312 -16.99 2.61 -6.66
C GLY A 312 -15.97 2.14 -5.62
N ASN A 313 -15.00 1.29 -6.01
CA ASN A 313 -13.88 0.96 -5.14
C ASN A 313 -12.72 1.94 -5.38
N TYR A 314 -12.22 2.55 -4.31
CA TYR A 314 -11.17 3.57 -4.36
C TYR A 314 -9.80 3.06 -3.92
N HIS A 315 -9.58 1.74 -3.92
CA HIS A 315 -8.36 1.11 -3.44
C HIS A 315 -7.07 1.75 -3.97
N VAL A 316 -7.02 2.02 -5.27
CA VAL A 316 -5.82 2.59 -5.91
C VAL A 316 -5.51 4.01 -5.41
N GLN A 317 -6.49 4.70 -4.83
CA GLN A 317 -6.40 6.10 -4.43
C GLN A 317 -6.30 6.31 -2.92
N GLU A 318 -6.20 5.28 -2.12
CA GLU A 318 -6.29 5.37 -0.65
C GLU A 318 -5.21 6.26 -0.03
N LEU A 319 -3.98 6.23 -0.55
CA LEU A 319 -2.94 7.16 -0.10
C LEU A 319 -3.23 8.60 -0.52
N ASN A 320 -3.79 8.78 -1.72
CA ASN A 320 -4.09 10.10 -2.26
C ASN A 320 -5.24 10.76 -1.52
N LEU A 321 -6.36 10.02 -1.31
CA LEU A 321 -7.60 10.58 -0.78
C LEU A 321 -7.45 11.19 0.62
N TYR A 322 -6.65 10.59 1.48
CA TYR A 322 -6.47 11.03 2.87
C TYR A 322 -5.09 11.63 3.14
N PHE A 323 -4.38 12.01 2.09
CA PHE A 323 -2.97 12.40 2.16
C PHE A 323 -2.68 13.41 3.27
N LEU A 324 -3.35 14.55 3.29
CA LEU A 324 -3.05 15.61 4.27
C LEU A 324 -3.55 15.25 5.68
N ASN A 325 -4.62 14.45 5.81
CA ASN A 325 -5.09 13.98 7.12
C ASN A 325 -4.06 13.01 7.75
N VAL A 326 -3.55 12.06 6.96
CA VAL A 326 -2.50 11.12 7.41
C VAL A 326 -1.19 11.87 7.67
N GLN A 327 -0.79 12.79 6.77
CA GLN A 327 0.43 13.58 6.94
C GLN A 327 0.40 14.42 8.24
N GLN A 328 -0.74 14.98 8.60
CA GLN A 328 -0.92 15.71 9.86
C GLN A 328 -0.82 14.79 11.08
N ASN A 329 -1.28 13.53 10.95
CA ASN A 329 -1.27 12.57 12.06
C ASN A 329 0.14 12.05 12.41
N ILE A 330 1.03 11.93 11.43
CA ILE A 330 2.38 11.36 11.63
C ILE A 330 3.13 12.06 12.79
N PRO A 331 3.31 13.38 12.81
CA PRO A 331 4.02 14.04 13.91
C PRO A 331 3.29 13.93 15.25
N GLN A 332 1.97 13.80 15.25
CA GLN A 332 1.20 13.61 16.49
C GLN A 332 1.56 12.26 17.13
N ARG A 333 1.61 11.18 16.34
CA ARG A 333 2.01 9.85 16.82
C ARG A 333 3.48 9.78 17.22
N ILE A 334 4.38 10.45 16.49
CA ILE A 334 5.80 10.57 16.88
C ILE A 334 5.92 11.24 18.24
N ALA A 335 5.20 12.36 18.45
CA ALA A 335 5.21 13.07 19.72
C ALA A 335 4.60 12.23 20.86
N ALA A 336 3.48 11.54 20.60
CA ALA A 336 2.86 10.65 21.60
C ALA A 336 3.79 9.49 21.98
N PHE A 337 4.49 8.90 21.00
CA PHE A 337 5.46 7.82 21.25
C PHE A 337 6.62 8.27 22.14
N ARG A 338 7.11 9.48 21.97
CA ARG A 338 8.22 10.04 22.79
C ARG A 338 7.82 10.35 24.22
N ASN A 339 6.53 10.53 24.47
CA ASN A 339 5.98 10.87 25.79
C ASN A 339 5.51 9.63 26.58
N LYS A 340 5.68 8.41 26.03
CA LYS A 340 5.48 7.15 26.74
C LYS A 340 6.60 6.89 27.74
#